data_470d8005dba3a3919267dc4f2c17056e
#
_entry.id   470d8005dba3a3919267dc4f2c17056e
#
_cell.length_a   1.000
_cell.length_b   1.000
_cell.length_c   1.000
_cell.angle_alpha   90.00
_cell.angle_beta   90.00
_cell.angle_gamma   90.00
#
_symmetry.space_group_name_H-M   'P 1'
#
loop_
_entity.id
_entity.type
_entity.pdbx_description
1 polymer ?
#
loop_
_entity_poly.entity_id
_entity_poly.type
_entity_poly.pdbx_seq_one_letter_code
_entity_poly.pdbx_strand_id
1 'polypeptide(L)'
;MTRSLEVPLRVAIIGSGFAGIGMAIRLKQMGVASLTIYEAASDIGGTWRDNAYPGAACDIPSHLYSFSFAPNPAWSRTFGSQAEILDYLKRCASEHGIAPLIRCNARVAKASFDDAARVWRLDIVAPAGVGTPHIATRDVATPGLSETVEVDVVIAANGPLSRPAIPDIPGIERFGGALFHSARWDHGYPLEGNTVAVIGTGASAVQFIPHVQRRVARLQVFQRTAPWIMPRPDRPIGPYARRAFRFVPFVQRLARWTLYWRHEARGLAFVVNPKWMRAPMRFATRYLERRVKDPALRAKLTPDYLLGCKRVLLSSDYYPALTQPNVEVVTAPIREIVADGLLTEDGRHHRVDAIVCGTGFELADAGAPFPVVGAHGADLDARWLSEGPQAYLGTSISGFPNFFMMIGPNTGLGHNSMVYMIESHIAYIASCLRTLCRRQARTMEVREDVEFAFNERLRDAFGGTVWMSGCRSWYLSKRGGNTALWPGFSFTFRRLTRRVRADDYRFVD
;
A
#
# COMPACT_ATOMS: atom_id res chain seq x y z
N MET A 1 -30.99 -20.31 -2.75
CA MET A 1 -31.50 -18.94 -2.56
C MET A 1 -31.28 -18.54 -1.10
N THR A 2 -30.22 -17.83 -0.78
CA THR A 2 -29.96 -17.27 0.55
C THR A 2 -30.84 -16.02 0.65
N ARG A 3 -31.83 -16.02 1.56
CA ARG A 3 -32.56 -14.82 1.96
C ARG A 3 -31.54 -13.72 2.24
N SER A 4 -31.63 -12.61 1.51
CA SER A 4 -30.92 -11.37 1.85
C SER A 4 -31.46 -10.94 3.22
N LEU A 5 -30.66 -11.07 4.26
CA LEU A 5 -30.90 -10.36 5.49
C LEU A 5 -30.71 -8.89 5.12
N GLU A 6 -31.79 -8.11 5.07
CA GLU A 6 -31.67 -6.66 5.08
C GLU A 6 -30.87 -6.30 6.32
N VAL A 7 -29.67 -5.78 6.12
CA VAL A 7 -28.81 -5.35 7.21
C VAL A 7 -29.10 -3.87 7.42
N PRO A 8 -29.84 -3.50 8.48
CA PRO A 8 -30.32 -2.13 8.67
C PRO A 8 -29.23 -1.21 9.23
N LEU A 9 -27.97 -1.40 8.79
CA LEU A 9 -26.82 -0.62 9.23
C LEU A 9 -26.51 0.47 8.21
N ARG A 10 -26.21 1.67 8.71
CA ARG A 10 -25.59 2.75 7.92
C ARG A 10 -24.07 2.54 7.96
N VAL A 11 -23.47 2.29 6.81
CA VAL A 11 -22.05 1.93 6.71
C VAL A 11 -21.31 2.99 5.87
N ALA A 12 -20.26 3.54 6.44
CA ALA A 12 -19.30 4.37 5.72
C ALA A 12 -18.02 3.58 5.43
N ILE A 13 -17.58 3.60 4.18
CA ILE A 13 -16.26 3.11 3.77
C ILE A 13 -15.41 4.33 3.40
N ILE A 14 -14.17 4.38 3.90
CA ILE A 14 -13.27 5.51 3.67
C ILE A 14 -12.15 5.05 2.72
N GLY A 15 -12.18 5.57 1.48
CA GLY A 15 -11.27 5.21 0.39
C GLY A 15 -11.88 4.27 -0.64
N SER A 16 -11.62 4.56 -1.92
CA SER A 16 -12.14 3.86 -3.09
C SER A 16 -11.06 3.11 -3.90
N GLY A 17 -10.03 2.57 -3.22
CA GLY A 17 -9.06 1.64 -3.77
C GLY A 17 -9.59 0.19 -3.83
N PHE A 18 -8.69 -0.79 -4.04
CA PHE A 18 -9.05 -2.22 -4.00
C PHE A 18 -9.84 -2.59 -2.74
N ALA A 19 -9.41 -2.13 -1.57
CA ALA A 19 -10.04 -2.47 -0.30
C ALA A 19 -11.49 -1.97 -0.24
N GLY A 20 -11.71 -0.68 -0.50
CA GLY A 20 -13.04 -0.08 -0.41
C GLY A 20 -14.01 -0.59 -1.47
N ILE A 21 -13.58 -0.70 -2.72
CA ILE A 21 -14.42 -1.25 -3.81
C ILE A 21 -14.80 -2.71 -3.51
N GLY A 22 -13.82 -3.55 -3.13
CA GLY A 22 -14.08 -4.94 -2.80
C GLY A 22 -15.02 -5.13 -1.61
N MET A 23 -14.86 -4.31 -0.57
CA MET A 23 -15.73 -4.31 0.61
C MET A 23 -17.16 -3.88 0.25
N ALA A 24 -17.30 -2.80 -0.51
CA ALA A 24 -18.60 -2.30 -0.95
C ALA A 24 -19.36 -3.33 -1.79
N ILE A 25 -18.70 -4.01 -2.73
CA ILE A 25 -19.30 -5.11 -3.50
C ILE A 25 -19.87 -6.17 -2.55
N ARG A 26 -19.09 -6.55 -1.53
CA ARG A 26 -19.50 -7.56 -0.56
C ARG A 26 -20.68 -7.10 0.30
N LEU A 27 -20.67 -5.86 0.79
CA LEU A 27 -21.76 -5.31 1.60
C LEU A 27 -23.05 -5.18 0.78
N LYS A 28 -22.96 -4.74 -0.46
CA LYS A 28 -24.10 -4.69 -1.36
C LYS A 28 -24.71 -6.09 -1.59
N GLN A 29 -23.86 -7.12 -1.78
CA GLN A 29 -24.31 -8.51 -1.89
C GLN A 29 -24.97 -9.04 -0.60
N MET A 30 -24.65 -8.47 0.54
CA MET A 30 -25.27 -8.79 1.84
C MET A 30 -26.61 -8.08 2.08
N GLY A 31 -26.97 -7.11 1.22
CA GLY A 31 -28.20 -6.34 1.35
C GLY A 31 -28.08 -5.18 2.35
N VAL A 32 -26.87 -4.62 2.55
CA VAL A 32 -26.70 -3.36 3.30
C VAL A 32 -27.37 -2.23 2.52
N ALA A 33 -28.42 -1.66 3.09
CA ALA A 33 -29.26 -0.66 2.41
C ALA A 33 -28.60 0.72 2.37
N SER A 34 -27.95 1.13 3.46
CA SER A 34 -27.29 2.44 3.56
C SER A 34 -25.78 2.28 3.55
N LEU A 35 -25.17 2.47 2.38
CA LEU A 35 -23.75 2.32 2.13
C LEU A 35 -23.23 3.51 1.34
N THR A 36 -22.22 4.20 1.88
CA THR A 36 -21.51 5.28 1.18
C THR A 36 -20.00 5.05 1.24
N ILE A 37 -19.33 5.30 0.12
CA ILE A 37 -17.86 5.31 0.03
C ILE A 37 -17.41 6.76 -0.09
N TYR A 38 -16.60 7.22 0.85
CA TYR A 38 -16.00 8.55 0.82
C TYR A 38 -14.60 8.48 0.23
N GLU A 39 -14.36 9.21 -0.85
CA GLU A 39 -13.08 9.31 -1.53
C GLU A 39 -12.60 10.76 -1.52
N ALA A 40 -11.38 10.97 -1.01
CA ALA A 40 -10.81 12.32 -0.90
C ALA A 40 -10.49 12.96 -2.25
N ALA A 41 -10.14 12.14 -3.25
CA ALA A 41 -9.81 12.62 -4.58
C ALA A 41 -11.02 12.72 -5.51
N SER A 42 -10.81 13.30 -6.69
CA SER A 42 -11.84 13.48 -7.74
C SER A 42 -12.20 12.19 -8.49
N ASP A 43 -11.42 11.11 -8.34
CA ASP A 43 -11.65 9.84 -9.03
C ASP A 43 -11.28 8.66 -8.13
N ILE A 44 -11.76 7.48 -8.47
CA ILE A 44 -11.51 6.22 -7.75
C ILE A 44 -10.15 5.63 -8.09
N GLY A 45 -9.70 4.62 -7.31
CA GLY A 45 -8.55 3.80 -7.65
C GLY A 45 -7.41 3.79 -6.63
N GLY A 46 -7.37 4.78 -5.69
CA GLY A 46 -6.37 4.84 -4.63
C GLY A 46 -4.93 4.75 -5.18
N THR A 47 -4.14 3.82 -4.70
CA THR A 47 -2.74 3.61 -5.14
C THR A 47 -2.56 3.59 -6.66
N TRP A 48 -3.52 3.04 -7.41
CA TRP A 48 -3.44 2.92 -8.86
C TRP A 48 -3.89 4.17 -9.62
N ARG A 49 -4.61 5.09 -8.97
CA ARG A 49 -4.82 6.45 -9.44
C ARG A 49 -3.59 7.32 -9.18
N ASP A 50 -3.07 7.27 -7.93
CA ASP A 50 -2.05 8.21 -7.45
C ASP A 50 -0.65 7.93 -8.01
N ASN A 51 -0.31 6.66 -8.25
CA ASN A 51 1.01 6.27 -8.74
C ASN A 51 1.02 6.13 -10.27
N ALA A 52 0.89 7.25 -10.97
CA ALA A 52 0.85 7.33 -12.43
C ALA A 52 2.21 7.65 -13.09
N TYR A 53 3.32 7.50 -12.36
CA TYR A 53 4.66 7.72 -12.89
C TYR A 53 4.99 6.79 -14.09
N PRO A 54 5.89 7.18 -15.00
CA PRO A 54 6.26 6.37 -16.16
C PRO A 54 6.74 4.98 -15.76
N GLY A 55 6.16 3.94 -16.36
CA GLY A 55 6.51 2.55 -16.08
C GLY A 55 5.85 1.95 -14.83
N ALA A 56 4.92 2.67 -14.20
CA ALA A 56 4.17 2.17 -13.05
C ALA A 56 3.42 0.88 -13.38
N ALA A 57 3.68 -0.19 -12.62
CA ALA A 57 3.09 -1.50 -12.85
C ALA A 57 3.14 -2.37 -11.58
N CYS A 58 2.30 -3.39 -11.52
CA CYS A 58 2.32 -4.33 -10.42
C CYS A 58 3.53 -5.27 -10.49
N ASP A 59 4.06 -5.67 -9.34
CA ASP A 59 5.10 -6.68 -9.19
C ASP A 59 4.53 -8.07 -8.83
N ILE A 60 3.20 -8.19 -8.79
CA ILE A 60 2.47 -9.45 -8.63
C ILE A 60 1.76 -9.76 -9.95
N PRO A 61 1.73 -11.04 -10.41
CA PRO A 61 1.07 -11.42 -11.65
C PRO A 61 -0.42 -11.01 -11.70
N SER A 62 -0.86 -10.50 -12.85
CA SER A 62 -2.19 -9.92 -13.06
C SER A 62 -3.36 -10.80 -12.61
N HIS A 63 -3.31 -12.09 -12.94
CA HIS A 63 -4.36 -13.04 -12.52
C HIS A 63 -4.39 -13.28 -11.00
N LEU A 64 -3.31 -13.01 -10.27
CA LEU A 64 -3.27 -13.08 -8.82
C LEU A 64 -3.59 -11.73 -8.18
N TYR A 65 -3.24 -10.61 -8.85
CA TYR A 65 -3.53 -9.24 -8.40
C TYR A 65 -4.87 -8.74 -8.96
N SER A 66 -5.92 -9.51 -8.75
CA SER A 66 -7.31 -9.20 -9.09
C SER A 66 -8.24 -9.87 -8.08
N PHE A 67 -9.47 -9.43 -7.97
CA PHE A 67 -10.45 -10.10 -7.11
C PHE A 67 -10.75 -11.52 -7.60
N SER A 68 -10.85 -12.48 -6.66
CA SER A 68 -11.20 -13.85 -6.99
C SER A 68 -12.64 -14.01 -7.47
N PHE A 69 -13.51 -13.08 -7.03
CA PHE A 69 -14.93 -13.03 -7.41
C PHE A 69 -15.19 -12.18 -8.65
N ALA A 70 -14.22 -11.40 -9.13
CA ALA A 70 -14.29 -10.60 -10.36
C ALA A 70 -13.03 -10.81 -11.20
N PRO A 71 -12.79 -12.01 -11.75
CA PRO A 71 -11.59 -12.31 -12.53
C PRO A 71 -11.61 -11.54 -13.86
N ASN A 72 -10.44 -11.03 -14.28
CA ASN A 72 -10.28 -10.42 -15.59
C ASN A 72 -9.58 -11.38 -16.57
N PRO A 73 -10.24 -11.91 -17.59
CA PRO A 73 -9.62 -12.78 -18.59
C PRO A 73 -8.78 -12.01 -19.62
N ALA A 74 -8.93 -10.69 -19.68
CA ALA A 74 -8.43 -9.85 -20.77
C ALA A 74 -7.08 -9.17 -20.47
N TRP A 75 -6.41 -9.52 -19.35
CA TRP A 75 -5.09 -8.95 -19.05
C TRP A 75 -4.14 -9.03 -20.25
N SER A 76 -3.52 -7.91 -20.57
CA SER A 76 -2.60 -7.81 -21.71
C SER A 76 -1.27 -8.51 -21.45
N ARG A 77 -0.77 -8.44 -20.20
CA ARG A 77 0.55 -8.92 -19.78
C ARG A 77 0.50 -9.69 -18.46
N THR A 78 1.56 -10.45 -18.22
CA THR A 78 1.72 -11.21 -16.95
C THR A 78 1.68 -10.30 -15.73
N PHE A 79 2.19 -9.06 -15.85
CA PHE A 79 2.15 -8.04 -14.81
C PHE A 79 1.43 -6.81 -15.36
N GLY A 80 0.27 -6.48 -14.79
CA GLY A 80 -0.56 -5.38 -15.23
C GLY A 80 0.12 -4.02 -15.07
N SER A 81 -0.04 -3.16 -16.06
CA SER A 81 0.33 -1.75 -15.94
C SER A 81 -0.62 -1.01 -14.99
N GLN A 82 -0.19 0.15 -14.52
CA GLN A 82 -1.01 1.03 -13.69
C GLN A 82 -2.36 1.32 -14.34
N ALA A 83 -2.36 1.74 -15.61
CA ALA A 83 -3.59 2.07 -16.33
C ALA A 83 -4.55 0.87 -16.43
N GLU A 84 -4.04 -0.31 -16.79
CA GLU A 84 -4.85 -1.52 -16.92
C GLU A 84 -5.47 -1.97 -15.58
N ILE A 85 -4.75 -1.76 -14.46
CA ILE A 85 -5.27 -2.06 -13.13
C ILE A 85 -6.31 -1.03 -12.69
N LEU A 86 -6.09 0.25 -12.98
CA LEU A 86 -7.06 1.30 -12.72
C LEU A 86 -8.36 1.07 -13.49
N ASP A 87 -8.26 0.74 -14.78
CA ASP A 87 -9.41 0.39 -15.63
C ASP A 87 -10.15 -0.85 -15.10
N TYR A 88 -9.42 -1.84 -14.60
CA TYR A 88 -10.01 -3.00 -13.95
C TYR A 88 -10.83 -2.61 -12.70
N LEU A 89 -10.31 -1.72 -11.85
CA LEU A 89 -11.05 -1.23 -10.67
C LEU A 89 -12.30 -0.44 -11.07
N LYS A 90 -12.20 0.44 -12.07
CA LYS A 90 -13.34 1.20 -12.61
C LYS A 90 -14.42 0.28 -13.13
N ARG A 91 -14.06 -0.75 -13.88
CA ARG A 91 -14.99 -1.79 -14.33
C ARG A 91 -15.65 -2.53 -13.17
N CYS A 92 -14.87 -2.95 -12.16
CA CYS A 92 -15.44 -3.60 -10.98
C CYS A 92 -16.48 -2.71 -10.29
N ALA A 93 -16.19 -1.42 -10.13
CA ALA A 93 -17.14 -0.47 -9.53
C ALA A 93 -18.42 -0.32 -10.36
N SER A 94 -18.30 -0.24 -11.68
CA SER A 94 -19.44 -0.12 -12.61
C SER A 94 -20.26 -1.40 -12.68
N GLU A 95 -19.63 -2.54 -13.01
CA GLU A 95 -20.31 -3.83 -13.23
C GLU A 95 -21.05 -4.35 -11.99
N HIS A 96 -20.52 -4.05 -10.80
CA HIS A 96 -21.17 -4.39 -9.54
C HIS A 96 -22.10 -3.28 -9.01
N GLY A 97 -22.26 -2.18 -9.74
CA GLY A 97 -23.14 -1.07 -9.39
C GLY A 97 -22.71 -0.36 -8.11
N ILE A 98 -21.39 -0.23 -7.87
CA ILE A 98 -20.81 0.47 -6.72
C ILE A 98 -20.57 1.94 -7.04
N ALA A 99 -20.36 2.30 -8.30
CA ALA A 99 -20.05 3.66 -8.72
C ALA A 99 -21.02 4.74 -8.15
N PRO A 100 -22.34 4.55 -8.14
CA PRO A 100 -23.27 5.53 -7.55
C PRO A 100 -23.15 5.71 -6.04
N LEU A 101 -22.48 4.78 -5.34
CA LEU A 101 -22.27 4.84 -3.88
C LEU A 101 -20.99 5.58 -3.50
N ILE A 102 -20.20 6.02 -4.48
CA ILE A 102 -18.92 6.68 -4.24
C ILE A 102 -19.11 8.20 -4.31
N ARG A 103 -18.76 8.87 -3.22
CA ARG A 103 -18.69 10.32 -3.13
C ARG A 103 -17.23 10.73 -3.25
N CYS A 104 -16.83 11.15 -4.44
CA CYS A 104 -15.53 11.76 -4.68
C CYS A 104 -15.48 13.19 -4.13
N ASN A 105 -14.28 13.74 -3.98
CA ASN A 105 -14.05 15.07 -3.39
C ASN A 105 -14.65 15.21 -1.98
N ALA A 106 -14.69 14.11 -1.23
CA ALA A 106 -15.28 14.02 0.10
C ALA A 106 -14.26 13.41 1.07
N ARG A 107 -13.37 14.23 1.63
CA ARG A 107 -12.35 13.78 2.57
C ARG A 107 -12.94 13.68 3.97
N VAL A 108 -12.85 12.53 4.60
CA VAL A 108 -13.12 12.36 6.02
C VAL A 108 -11.97 13.00 6.80
N ALA A 109 -12.26 14.12 7.48
CA ALA A 109 -11.30 14.86 8.27
C ALA A 109 -11.17 14.30 9.68
N LYS A 110 -12.27 13.77 10.25
CA LYS A 110 -12.31 13.18 11.58
C LYS A 110 -13.43 12.15 11.66
N ALA A 111 -13.24 11.12 12.49
CA ALA A 111 -14.31 10.23 12.95
C ALA A 111 -14.37 10.27 14.48
N SER A 112 -15.55 10.46 15.06
CA SER A 112 -15.77 10.48 16.50
C SER A 112 -16.94 9.57 16.88
N PHE A 113 -16.76 8.72 17.87
CA PHE A 113 -17.82 7.87 18.38
C PHE A 113 -18.63 8.63 19.44
N ASP A 114 -19.94 8.59 19.31
CA ASP A 114 -20.88 9.14 20.29
C ASP A 114 -21.34 8.00 21.22
N ASP A 115 -20.87 8.03 22.46
CA ASP A 115 -21.16 7.00 23.46
C ASP A 115 -22.66 6.90 23.79
N ALA A 116 -23.39 8.04 23.79
CA ALA A 116 -24.80 8.08 24.13
C ALA A 116 -25.67 7.55 22.98
N ALA A 117 -25.42 8.00 21.75
CA ALA A 117 -26.15 7.57 20.57
C ALA A 117 -25.62 6.23 19.99
N ARG A 118 -24.41 5.82 20.37
CA ARG A 118 -23.69 4.62 19.87
C ARG A 118 -23.52 4.63 18.36
N VAL A 119 -23.18 5.78 17.81
CA VAL A 119 -22.94 6.01 16.38
C VAL A 119 -21.62 6.72 16.15
N TRP A 120 -21.10 6.60 14.97
CA TRP A 120 -19.96 7.38 14.52
C TRP A 120 -20.41 8.67 13.85
N ARG A 121 -19.80 9.78 14.20
CA ARG A 121 -19.90 11.07 13.49
C ARG A 121 -18.68 11.28 12.65
N LEU A 122 -18.88 11.43 11.34
CA LEU A 122 -17.83 11.68 10.36
C LEU A 122 -17.88 13.13 9.91
N ASP A 123 -16.81 13.87 10.13
CA ASP A 123 -16.64 15.21 9.62
C ASP A 123 -16.09 15.13 8.19
N ILE A 124 -16.90 15.52 7.22
CA ILE A 124 -16.56 15.50 5.79
C ILE A 124 -16.19 16.92 5.36
N VAL A 125 -15.06 17.02 4.66
CA VAL A 125 -14.59 18.29 4.10
C VAL A 125 -14.42 18.16 2.59
N ALA A 126 -14.81 19.21 1.86
CA ALA A 126 -14.47 19.33 0.45
C ALA A 126 -12.95 19.55 0.30
N PRO A 127 -12.30 19.12 -0.79
CA PRO A 127 -10.91 19.44 -1.02
C PRO A 127 -10.76 20.95 -1.08
N ALA A 128 -9.75 21.51 -0.40
CA ALA A 128 -9.33 22.86 -0.63
C ALA A 128 -9.00 23.01 -2.12
N GLY A 129 -9.49 24.08 -2.77
CA GLY A 129 -9.32 24.28 -4.21
C GLY A 129 -7.88 24.03 -4.65
N VAL A 130 -7.72 23.50 -5.85
CA VAL A 130 -6.46 23.05 -6.44
C VAL A 130 -5.45 24.20 -6.45
N GLY A 131 -4.70 24.35 -5.37
CA GLY A 131 -3.41 25.02 -5.38
C GLY A 131 -2.42 24.08 -6.04
N THR A 132 -1.52 24.59 -6.88
CA THR A 132 -0.45 23.87 -7.55
C THR A 132 0.26 22.90 -6.58
N PRO A 133 0.43 21.63 -6.93
CA PRO A 133 0.96 20.62 -6.03
C PRO A 133 2.49 20.68 -5.94
N HIS A 134 3.03 21.78 -5.41
CA HIS A 134 4.41 21.78 -4.95
C HIS A 134 4.40 21.31 -3.49
N ILE A 135 5.10 20.23 -3.18
CA ILE A 135 5.33 19.62 -1.87
C ILE A 135 4.32 20.13 -0.83
N ALA A 136 3.22 19.43 -0.64
CA ALA A 136 2.35 19.70 0.49
C ALA A 136 3.12 19.32 1.77
N THR A 137 3.82 20.29 2.35
CA THR A 137 3.99 20.37 3.79
C THR A 137 2.62 20.12 4.41
N ARG A 138 2.55 19.41 5.54
CA ARG A 138 1.33 19.09 6.31
C ARG A 138 0.27 20.17 6.06
N ASP A 139 -0.79 19.82 5.29
CA ASP A 139 -1.80 20.75 4.82
C ASP A 139 -2.42 21.52 6.00
N VAL A 140 -2.06 22.75 6.16
CA VAL A 140 -2.66 23.70 7.10
C VAL A 140 -3.57 24.67 6.33
N ALA A 141 -4.31 24.18 5.37
CA ALA A 141 -5.53 24.85 4.97
C ALA A 141 -6.66 24.11 5.68
N THR A 142 -7.26 24.74 6.69
CA THR A 142 -8.49 24.24 7.33
C THR A 142 -9.59 24.36 6.28
N PRO A 143 -9.94 23.28 5.56
CA PRO A 143 -11.10 23.34 4.69
C PRO A 143 -12.29 23.50 5.61
N GLY A 144 -13.21 24.38 5.31
CA GLY A 144 -14.43 24.51 6.08
C GLY A 144 -15.13 23.17 6.15
N LEU A 145 -15.62 22.80 7.32
CA LEU A 145 -16.48 21.63 7.51
C LEU A 145 -17.64 21.75 6.51
N SER A 146 -17.82 20.74 5.64
CA SER A 146 -18.92 20.75 4.66
C SER A 146 -20.17 20.07 5.24
N GLU A 147 -20.00 19.00 5.98
CA GLU A 147 -21.10 18.29 6.65
C GLU A 147 -20.57 17.33 7.73
N THR A 148 -21.43 16.99 8.70
CA THR A 148 -21.23 15.88 9.63
C THR A 148 -22.27 14.80 9.33
N VAL A 149 -21.82 13.54 9.17
CA VAL A 149 -22.68 12.39 8.84
C VAL A 149 -22.63 11.37 9.97
N GLU A 150 -23.80 10.86 10.37
CA GLU A 150 -23.90 9.78 11.35
C GLU A 150 -24.02 8.42 10.69
N VAL A 151 -23.19 7.47 11.14
CA VAL A 151 -23.19 6.08 10.66
C VAL A 151 -23.01 5.10 11.82
N ASP A 152 -23.48 3.87 11.63
CA ASP A 152 -23.39 2.82 12.64
C ASP A 152 -22.05 2.08 12.56
N VAL A 153 -21.43 2.06 11.38
CA VAL A 153 -20.18 1.34 11.11
C VAL A 153 -19.25 2.18 10.24
N VAL A 154 -17.99 2.22 10.64
CA VAL A 154 -16.90 2.84 9.85
C VAL A 154 -15.92 1.78 9.41
N ILE A 155 -15.59 1.76 8.10
CA ILE A 155 -14.59 0.88 7.52
C ILE A 155 -13.48 1.73 6.88
N ALA A 156 -12.32 1.82 7.54
CA ALA A 156 -11.17 2.54 7.03
C ALA A 156 -10.45 1.68 5.96
N ALA A 157 -10.63 2.05 4.71
CA ALA A 157 -10.09 1.38 3.52
C ALA A 157 -9.13 2.28 2.72
N ASN A 158 -8.56 3.28 3.34
CA ASN A 158 -7.68 4.29 2.77
C ASN A 158 -6.29 3.77 2.38
N GLY A 159 -5.94 2.54 2.76
CA GLY A 159 -4.70 1.86 2.38
C GLY A 159 -3.43 2.45 3.01
N PRO A 160 -2.33 1.67 3.07
CA PRO A 160 -1.08 2.12 3.71
C PRO A 160 -0.19 2.99 2.82
N LEU A 161 -0.42 3.04 1.51
CA LEU A 161 0.39 3.80 0.54
C LEU A 161 -0.33 5.10 0.13
N SER A 162 -0.81 5.87 1.11
CA SER A 162 -1.58 7.10 0.87
C SER A 162 -0.84 8.38 1.26
N ARG A 163 0.17 8.29 2.15
CA ARG A 163 0.98 9.41 2.60
C ARG A 163 2.40 9.32 2.03
N PRO A 164 2.78 10.13 1.02
CA PRO A 164 4.14 10.19 0.51
C PRO A 164 5.14 10.60 1.60
N ALA A 165 6.27 9.90 1.70
CA ALA A 165 7.34 10.26 2.62
C ALA A 165 8.29 11.24 1.95
N ILE A 166 8.16 12.52 2.25
CA ILE A 166 9.10 13.55 1.82
C ILE A 166 10.34 13.47 2.73
N PRO A 167 11.56 13.42 2.20
CA PRO A 167 12.75 13.35 3.02
C PRO A 167 12.96 14.67 3.78
N ASP A 168 13.31 14.55 5.04
CA ASP A 168 13.72 15.69 5.89
C ASP A 168 15.19 16.02 5.59
N ILE A 169 15.41 16.78 4.50
CA ILE A 169 16.72 17.24 4.06
C ILE A 169 16.77 18.75 4.23
N PRO A 170 17.78 19.29 4.96
CA PRO A 170 17.92 20.73 5.14
C PRO A 170 17.87 21.48 3.80
N GLY A 171 17.08 22.55 3.74
CA GLY A 171 16.97 23.42 2.59
C GLY A 171 16.12 22.94 1.42
N ILE A 172 15.37 21.85 1.58
CA ILE A 172 14.48 21.31 0.52
C ILE A 172 13.47 22.36 0.02
N GLU A 173 13.04 23.25 0.90
CA GLU A 173 12.12 24.35 0.60
C GLU A 173 12.76 25.50 -0.22
N ARG A 174 14.10 25.53 -0.30
CA ARG A 174 14.86 26.56 -1.02
C ARG A 174 15.14 26.18 -2.48
N PHE A 175 14.80 24.96 -2.88
CA PHE A 175 15.06 24.52 -4.25
C PHE A 175 14.23 25.31 -5.24
N GLY A 176 14.91 25.95 -6.21
CA GLY A 176 14.28 26.81 -7.22
C GLY A 176 13.74 26.05 -8.45
N GLY A 177 14.09 24.76 -8.61
CA GLY A 177 13.64 23.91 -9.70
C GLY A 177 12.35 23.15 -9.37
N ALA A 178 11.98 22.20 -10.23
CA ALA A 178 10.82 21.35 -10.00
C ALA A 178 11.13 20.26 -8.95
N LEU A 179 10.24 20.11 -7.96
CA LEU A 179 10.38 19.11 -6.91
C LEU A 179 9.05 18.39 -6.70
N PHE A 180 9.02 17.09 -6.93
CA PHE A 180 7.80 16.28 -6.77
C PHE A 180 8.09 14.85 -6.31
N HIS A 181 7.09 14.24 -5.70
CA HIS A 181 7.15 12.85 -5.26
C HIS A 181 6.57 11.91 -6.34
N SER A 182 7.10 10.68 -6.44
CA SER A 182 6.63 9.68 -7.41
C SER A 182 5.12 9.40 -7.34
N ALA A 183 4.50 9.46 -6.17
CA ALA A 183 3.05 9.31 -6.00
C ALA A 183 2.23 10.57 -6.41
N ARG A 184 2.91 11.66 -6.74
CA ARG A 184 2.32 12.91 -7.26
C ARG A 184 3.16 13.35 -8.45
N TRP A 185 3.22 12.49 -9.45
CA TRP A 185 4.05 12.74 -10.63
C TRP A 185 3.56 13.96 -11.41
N ASP A 186 4.47 14.90 -11.65
CA ASP A 186 4.19 16.05 -12.50
C ASP A 186 4.29 15.66 -13.98
N HIS A 187 3.15 15.39 -14.59
CA HIS A 187 3.07 15.06 -16.02
C HIS A 187 3.31 16.26 -16.94
N GLY A 188 3.21 17.47 -16.42
CA GLY A 188 3.45 18.71 -17.16
C GLY A 188 4.94 19.09 -17.23
N TYR A 189 5.79 18.51 -16.36
CA TYR A 189 7.20 18.84 -16.34
C TYR A 189 7.94 18.23 -17.54
N PRO A 190 8.61 19.06 -18.38
CA PRO A 190 9.40 18.57 -19.51
C PRO A 190 10.67 17.90 -18.99
N LEU A 191 10.85 16.63 -19.28
CA LEU A 191 12.08 15.89 -18.88
C LEU A 191 13.23 16.12 -19.87
N GLU A 192 12.90 16.39 -21.11
CA GLU A 192 13.85 16.48 -22.23
C GLU A 192 14.84 17.62 -22.03
N GLY A 193 16.13 17.30 -22.18
CA GLY A 193 17.22 18.28 -22.07
C GLY A 193 17.61 18.67 -20.65
N ASN A 194 16.83 18.27 -19.64
CA ASN A 194 17.05 18.63 -18.24
C ASN A 194 18.00 17.66 -17.52
N THR A 195 18.65 18.14 -16.48
CA THR A 195 19.37 17.35 -15.48
C THR A 195 18.44 17.04 -14.31
N VAL A 196 18.19 15.78 -14.06
CA VAL A 196 17.23 15.34 -13.03
C VAL A 196 17.92 14.55 -11.93
N ALA A 197 17.67 14.92 -10.68
CA ALA A 197 18.02 14.12 -9.52
C ALA A 197 16.86 13.21 -9.13
N VAL A 198 17.19 11.95 -8.80
CA VAL A 198 16.25 11.01 -8.18
C VAL A 198 16.75 10.68 -6.79
N ILE A 199 15.97 10.99 -5.76
CA ILE A 199 16.29 10.63 -4.38
C ILE A 199 15.57 9.34 -4.02
N GLY A 200 16.33 8.27 -3.82
CA GLY A 200 15.82 6.94 -3.45
C GLY A 200 15.85 5.92 -4.59
N THR A 201 15.91 4.65 -4.19
CA THR A 201 16.01 3.47 -5.06
C THR A 201 15.00 2.39 -4.66
N GLY A 202 13.82 2.83 -4.18
CA GLY A 202 12.70 1.95 -3.83
C GLY A 202 11.93 1.44 -5.06
N ALA A 203 10.81 0.76 -4.81
CA ALA A 203 10.02 0.10 -5.85
C ALA A 203 9.58 1.06 -6.98
N SER A 204 9.15 2.28 -6.64
CA SER A 204 8.76 3.29 -7.65
C SER A 204 9.97 3.75 -8.47
N ALA A 205 11.09 4.09 -7.80
CA ALA A 205 12.30 4.57 -8.47
C ALA A 205 12.85 3.53 -9.47
N VAL A 206 12.89 2.25 -9.08
CA VAL A 206 13.33 1.16 -9.96
C VAL A 206 12.46 1.04 -11.21
N GLN A 207 11.19 1.44 -11.16
CA GLN A 207 10.29 1.41 -12.31
C GLN A 207 10.43 2.66 -13.20
N PHE A 208 10.48 3.87 -12.63
CA PHE A 208 10.49 5.08 -13.45
C PHE A 208 11.89 5.48 -13.94
N ILE A 209 12.97 5.16 -13.24
CA ILE A 209 14.35 5.49 -13.66
C ILE A 209 14.66 5.07 -15.10
N PRO A 210 14.32 3.86 -15.57
CA PRO A 210 14.57 3.47 -16.97
C PRO A 210 13.81 4.31 -18.00
N HIS A 211 12.67 4.88 -17.62
CA HIS A 211 11.87 5.74 -18.49
C HIS A 211 12.38 7.19 -18.49
N VAL A 212 12.76 7.70 -17.32
CA VAL A 212 13.33 9.04 -17.16
C VAL A 212 14.69 9.13 -17.85
N GLN A 213 15.57 8.13 -17.65
CA GLN A 213 16.91 8.08 -18.21
C GLN A 213 16.94 8.32 -19.71
N ARG A 214 15.97 7.80 -20.44
CA ARG A 214 15.89 7.92 -21.92
C ARG A 214 15.51 9.31 -22.41
N ARG A 215 15.01 10.17 -21.52
CA ARG A 215 14.43 11.47 -21.87
C ARG A 215 15.28 12.64 -21.37
N VAL A 216 16.06 12.45 -20.32
CA VAL A 216 16.83 13.53 -19.69
C VAL A 216 18.23 13.65 -20.29
N ALA A 217 18.80 14.85 -20.26
CA ALA A 217 20.21 15.06 -20.63
C ALA A 217 21.14 14.37 -19.62
N ARG A 218 20.85 14.47 -18.33
CA ARG A 218 21.61 13.83 -17.26
C ARG A 218 20.69 13.36 -16.15
N LEU A 219 20.98 12.17 -15.62
CA LEU A 219 20.27 11.59 -14.48
C LEU A 219 21.25 11.35 -13.33
N GLN A 220 20.94 11.87 -12.16
CA GLN A 220 21.70 11.64 -10.94
C GLN A 220 20.84 10.86 -9.95
N VAL A 221 21.25 9.63 -9.62
CA VAL A 221 20.50 8.74 -8.72
C VAL A 221 21.16 8.71 -7.35
N PHE A 222 20.54 9.37 -6.37
CA PHE A 222 21.02 9.40 -4.99
C PHE A 222 20.55 8.16 -4.25
N GLN A 223 21.50 7.29 -3.94
CA GLN A 223 21.29 5.98 -3.35
C GLN A 223 21.91 5.88 -1.95
N ARG A 224 21.08 5.77 -0.92
CA ARG A 224 21.55 5.46 0.44
C ARG A 224 21.87 3.98 0.63
N THR A 225 21.08 3.09 0.05
CA THR A 225 21.23 1.63 0.15
C THR A 225 20.84 1.01 -1.18
N ALA A 226 21.68 0.12 -1.71
CA ALA A 226 21.37 -0.60 -2.94
C ALA A 226 20.21 -1.59 -2.71
N PRO A 227 19.22 -1.67 -3.61
CA PRO A 227 18.14 -2.65 -3.51
C PRO A 227 18.53 -3.99 -4.16
N TRP A 228 17.95 -5.10 -3.65
CA TRP A 228 18.00 -6.38 -4.36
C TRP A 228 17.05 -6.35 -5.56
N ILE A 229 17.61 -6.51 -6.76
CA ILE A 229 16.85 -6.55 -8.01
C ILE A 229 16.88 -7.97 -8.57
N MET A 230 15.70 -8.48 -8.93
CA MET A 230 15.52 -9.72 -9.66
C MET A 230 14.97 -9.42 -11.06
N PRO A 231 15.29 -10.22 -12.10
CA PRO A 231 14.69 -10.03 -13.41
C PRO A 231 13.17 -10.15 -13.32
N ARG A 232 12.47 -9.28 -14.03
CA ARG A 232 11.01 -9.29 -14.14
C ARG A 232 10.59 -10.22 -15.27
N PRO A 233 9.92 -11.35 -15.00
CA PRO A 233 9.51 -12.29 -16.03
C PRO A 233 8.19 -11.86 -16.70
N ASP A 234 8.14 -10.61 -17.15
CA ASP A 234 6.96 -10.05 -17.78
C ASP A 234 6.90 -10.42 -19.28
N ARG A 235 5.73 -10.86 -19.71
CA ARG A 235 5.47 -11.25 -21.10
C ARG A 235 4.02 -10.95 -21.48
N PRO A 236 3.73 -10.68 -22.77
CA PRO A 236 2.37 -10.52 -23.25
C PRO A 236 1.58 -11.83 -23.06
N ILE A 237 0.30 -11.70 -22.72
CA ILE A 237 -0.64 -12.81 -22.69
C ILE A 237 -1.26 -12.92 -24.08
N GLY A 238 -0.93 -14.00 -24.80
CA GLY A 238 -1.36 -14.20 -26.17
C GLY A 238 -2.88 -14.32 -26.34
N PRO A 239 -3.40 -14.11 -27.55
CA PRO A 239 -4.85 -14.10 -27.81
C PRO A 239 -5.51 -15.44 -27.50
N TYR A 240 -4.83 -16.55 -27.76
CA TYR A 240 -5.37 -17.89 -27.44
C TYR A 240 -5.51 -18.11 -25.93
N ALA A 241 -4.55 -17.65 -25.13
CA ALA A 241 -4.65 -17.74 -23.67
C ALA A 241 -5.78 -16.87 -23.14
N ARG A 242 -5.91 -15.63 -23.62
CA ARG A 242 -7.04 -14.74 -23.26
C ARG A 242 -8.38 -15.34 -23.64
N ARG A 243 -8.48 -15.97 -24.84
CA ARG A 243 -9.69 -16.67 -25.26
C ARG A 243 -9.99 -17.87 -24.35
N ALA A 244 -8.99 -18.68 -24.00
CA ALA A 244 -9.15 -19.77 -23.06
C ALA A 244 -9.64 -19.29 -21.69
N PHE A 245 -9.08 -18.22 -21.14
CA PHE A 245 -9.52 -17.64 -19.88
C PHE A 245 -10.96 -17.11 -19.92
N ARG A 246 -11.36 -16.55 -21.06
CA ARG A 246 -12.72 -16.00 -21.25
C ARG A 246 -13.78 -17.09 -21.34
N PHE A 247 -13.53 -18.15 -22.11
CA PHE A 247 -14.55 -19.17 -22.41
C PHE A 247 -14.45 -20.40 -21.52
N VAL A 248 -13.29 -20.62 -20.85
CA VAL A 248 -13.06 -21.74 -19.93
C VAL A 248 -12.60 -21.20 -18.57
N PRO A 249 -13.52 -20.68 -17.73
CA PRO A 249 -13.18 -20.02 -16.45
C PRO A 249 -12.36 -20.90 -15.50
N PHE A 250 -12.48 -22.22 -15.61
CA PHE A 250 -11.66 -23.17 -14.82
C PHE A 250 -10.16 -23.01 -15.11
N VAL A 251 -9.76 -22.78 -16.37
CA VAL A 251 -8.35 -22.58 -16.74
C VAL A 251 -7.78 -21.32 -16.06
N GLN A 252 -8.58 -20.24 -16.00
CA GLN A 252 -8.15 -19.04 -15.29
C GLN A 252 -8.04 -19.26 -13.77
N ARG A 253 -8.99 -19.99 -13.17
CA ARG A 253 -8.93 -20.36 -11.74
C ARG A 253 -7.72 -21.21 -11.43
N LEU A 254 -7.41 -22.19 -12.27
CA LEU A 254 -6.23 -23.06 -12.14
C LEU A 254 -4.94 -22.24 -12.26
N ALA A 255 -4.84 -21.35 -13.24
CA ALA A 255 -3.70 -20.44 -13.40
C ALA A 255 -3.51 -19.56 -12.15
N ARG A 256 -4.60 -18.95 -11.63
CA ARG A 256 -4.56 -18.20 -10.38
C ARG A 256 -4.10 -19.04 -9.20
N TRP A 257 -4.63 -20.26 -9.05
CA TRP A 257 -4.27 -21.18 -7.98
C TRP A 257 -2.78 -21.57 -8.05
N THR A 258 -2.26 -21.89 -9.22
CA THR A 258 -0.83 -22.20 -9.44
C THR A 258 0.05 -21.00 -9.09
N LEU A 259 -0.33 -19.79 -9.53
CA LEU A 259 0.38 -18.57 -9.19
C LEU A 259 0.38 -18.32 -7.68
N TYR A 260 -0.75 -18.51 -7.01
CA TYR A 260 -0.88 -18.35 -5.57
C TYR A 260 0.09 -19.27 -4.82
N TRP A 261 0.05 -20.57 -5.07
CA TRP A 261 0.91 -21.54 -4.37
C TRP A 261 2.38 -21.35 -4.68
N ARG A 262 2.72 -20.96 -5.91
CA ARG A 262 4.11 -20.64 -6.27
C ARG A 262 4.63 -19.42 -5.50
N HIS A 263 3.79 -18.41 -5.23
CA HIS A 263 4.17 -17.28 -4.41
C HIS A 263 4.17 -17.63 -2.92
N GLU A 264 3.23 -18.42 -2.47
CA GLU A 264 3.15 -18.88 -1.09
C GLU A 264 4.35 -19.74 -0.70
N ALA A 265 4.81 -20.63 -1.59
CA ALA A 265 6.01 -21.43 -1.38
C ALA A 265 7.28 -20.59 -1.14
N ARG A 266 7.35 -19.38 -1.71
CA ARG A 266 8.45 -18.44 -1.39
C ARG A 266 8.43 -18.02 0.07
N GLY A 267 7.26 -17.99 0.70
CA GLY A 267 7.08 -17.71 2.12
C GLY A 267 7.93 -18.59 3.03
N LEU A 268 8.24 -19.80 2.61
CA LEU A 268 9.14 -20.71 3.35
C LEU A 268 10.50 -20.05 3.67
N ALA A 269 11.10 -19.35 2.70
CA ALA A 269 12.37 -18.67 2.89
C ALA A 269 12.24 -17.34 3.66
N PHE A 270 11.06 -16.73 3.67
CA PHE A 270 10.81 -15.49 4.42
C PHE A 270 10.52 -15.76 5.90
N VAL A 271 9.73 -16.80 6.18
CA VAL A 271 9.10 -17.02 7.48
C VAL A 271 9.74 -18.18 8.23
N VAL A 272 10.06 -19.31 7.54
CA VAL A 272 10.49 -20.54 8.20
C VAL A 272 12.01 -20.61 8.36
N ASN A 273 12.76 -20.37 7.27
CA ASN A 273 14.21 -20.45 7.34
C ASN A 273 14.88 -19.42 6.39
N PRO A 274 15.30 -18.28 6.90
CA PRO A 274 15.98 -17.24 6.12
C PRO A 274 17.27 -17.69 5.43
N LYS A 275 17.91 -18.77 5.89
CA LYS A 275 19.11 -19.32 5.24
C LYS A 275 18.83 -19.76 3.79
N TRP A 276 17.59 -20.11 3.47
CA TRP A 276 17.20 -20.48 2.10
C TRP A 276 17.22 -19.28 1.14
N MET A 277 17.28 -18.05 1.65
CA MET A 277 17.50 -16.85 0.82
C MET A 277 18.88 -16.80 0.15
N ARG A 278 19.85 -17.62 0.59
CA ARG A 278 21.20 -17.66 -0.01
C ARG A 278 21.17 -18.05 -1.50
N ALA A 279 20.28 -18.96 -1.90
CA ALA A 279 20.18 -19.38 -3.30
C ALA A 279 19.63 -18.26 -4.20
N PRO A 280 18.48 -17.62 -3.90
CA PRO A 280 18.03 -16.45 -4.67
C PRO A 280 19.01 -15.26 -4.57
N MET A 281 19.72 -15.06 -3.45
CA MET A 281 20.80 -14.05 -3.38
C MET A 281 21.90 -14.29 -4.42
N ARG A 282 22.43 -15.52 -4.49
CA ARG A 282 23.45 -15.88 -5.50
C ARG A 282 22.95 -15.63 -6.93
N PHE A 283 21.68 -15.91 -7.17
CA PHE A 283 21.07 -15.64 -8.48
C PHE A 283 20.99 -14.11 -8.75
N ALA A 284 20.56 -13.31 -7.78
CA ALA A 284 20.48 -11.86 -7.91
C ALA A 284 21.89 -11.23 -8.08
N THR A 285 22.89 -11.71 -7.35
CA THR A 285 24.29 -11.27 -7.52
C THR A 285 24.80 -11.56 -8.93
N ARG A 286 24.60 -12.80 -9.44
CA ARG A 286 24.98 -13.15 -10.82
C ARG A 286 24.21 -12.32 -11.85
N TYR A 287 22.98 -11.95 -11.59
CA TYR A 287 22.20 -11.08 -12.45
C TYR A 287 22.80 -9.68 -12.50
N LEU A 288 23.18 -9.11 -11.35
CA LEU A 288 23.91 -7.83 -11.27
C LEU A 288 25.23 -7.88 -12.04
N GLU A 289 26.08 -8.89 -11.80
CA GLU A 289 27.38 -9.07 -12.46
C GLU A 289 27.28 -9.18 -14.00
N ARG A 290 26.22 -9.83 -14.48
CA ARG A 290 25.95 -9.92 -15.91
C ARG A 290 25.55 -8.60 -16.54
N ARG A 291 24.82 -7.76 -15.81
CA ARG A 291 24.25 -6.51 -16.31
C ARG A 291 25.17 -5.30 -16.11
N VAL A 292 25.99 -5.29 -15.05
CA VAL A 292 26.87 -4.18 -14.70
C VAL A 292 28.32 -4.65 -14.81
N LYS A 293 29.02 -4.23 -15.86
CA LYS A 293 30.38 -4.66 -16.14
C LYS A 293 31.43 -3.82 -15.41
N ASP A 294 31.15 -2.52 -15.23
CA ASP A 294 31.99 -1.62 -14.46
C ASP A 294 32.07 -2.06 -12.99
N PRO A 295 33.27 -2.39 -12.46
CA PRO A 295 33.44 -2.84 -11.09
C PRO A 295 33.08 -1.76 -10.06
N ALA A 296 33.35 -0.48 -10.35
CA ALA A 296 33.08 0.62 -9.43
C ALA A 296 31.57 0.85 -9.28
N LEU A 297 30.83 0.87 -10.40
CA LEU A 297 29.36 0.94 -10.38
C LEU A 297 28.77 -0.32 -9.73
N ARG A 298 29.28 -1.50 -10.05
CA ARG A 298 28.82 -2.75 -9.43
C ARG A 298 28.96 -2.76 -7.93
N ALA A 299 30.08 -2.25 -7.39
CA ALA A 299 30.27 -2.12 -5.96
C ALA A 299 29.20 -1.24 -5.32
N LYS A 300 28.90 -0.09 -5.93
CA LYS A 300 27.79 0.80 -5.48
C LYS A 300 26.41 0.12 -5.49
N LEU A 301 26.16 -0.79 -6.43
CA LEU A 301 24.87 -1.45 -6.65
C LEU A 301 24.74 -2.81 -5.94
N THR A 302 25.74 -3.24 -5.19
CA THR A 302 25.73 -4.49 -4.42
C THR A 302 25.10 -4.26 -3.04
N PRO A 303 23.95 -4.91 -2.72
CA PRO A 303 23.33 -4.78 -1.41
C PRO A 303 24.16 -5.50 -0.33
N ASP A 304 24.19 -4.93 0.87
CA ASP A 304 24.92 -5.40 2.05
C ASP A 304 24.04 -6.15 3.07
N TYR A 305 22.79 -6.41 2.75
CA TYR A 305 21.81 -7.06 3.64
C TYR A 305 21.19 -8.31 3.01
N LEU A 306 20.57 -9.16 3.85
CA LEU A 306 19.93 -10.40 3.42
C LEU A 306 18.74 -10.11 2.48
N LEU A 307 18.72 -10.79 1.32
CA LEU A 307 17.61 -10.68 0.38
C LEU A 307 16.30 -11.05 1.09
N GLY A 308 15.27 -10.21 0.91
CA GLY A 308 13.97 -10.36 1.56
C GLY A 308 13.80 -9.54 2.84
N CYS A 309 14.89 -9.08 3.49
CA CYS A 309 14.80 -8.18 4.63
C CYS A 309 14.11 -6.86 4.27
N LYS A 310 14.38 -6.35 3.07
CA LYS A 310 13.59 -5.31 2.38
C LYS A 310 12.86 -5.97 1.20
N ARG A 311 11.85 -5.27 0.64
CA ARG A 311 11.12 -5.77 -0.54
C ARG A 311 12.09 -6.09 -1.67
N VAL A 312 11.99 -7.31 -2.21
CA VAL A 312 12.72 -7.72 -3.41
C VAL A 312 12.05 -7.09 -4.62
N LEU A 313 12.81 -6.33 -5.41
CA LEU A 313 12.28 -5.58 -6.54
C LEU A 313 12.47 -6.34 -7.85
N LEU A 314 11.53 -6.19 -8.77
CA LEU A 314 11.55 -6.85 -10.07
C LEU A 314 11.78 -5.83 -11.18
N SER A 315 12.91 -5.92 -11.88
CA SER A 315 13.18 -5.11 -13.07
C SER A 315 14.17 -5.79 -14.00
N SER A 316 13.92 -5.71 -15.29
CA SER A 316 14.86 -6.12 -16.33
C SER A 316 15.63 -4.93 -16.93
N ASP A 317 15.16 -3.70 -16.70
CA ASP A 317 15.64 -2.48 -17.35
C ASP A 317 16.42 -1.56 -16.41
N TYR A 318 16.32 -1.73 -15.08
CA TYR A 318 16.95 -0.85 -14.10
C TYR A 318 18.49 -0.83 -14.21
N TYR A 319 19.13 -2.00 -14.17
CA TYR A 319 20.60 -2.05 -14.30
C TYR A 319 21.08 -1.55 -15.67
N PRO A 320 20.45 -1.92 -16.80
CA PRO A 320 20.78 -1.34 -18.10
C PRO A 320 20.65 0.19 -18.15
N ALA A 321 19.66 0.77 -17.49
CA ALA A 321 19.52 2.22 -17.41
C ALA A 321 20.66 2.87 -16.61
N LEU A 322 21.06 2.27 -15.49
CA LEU A 322 22.16 2.80 -14.67
C LEU A 322 23.54 2.69 -15.31
N THR A 323 23.71 1.88 -16.35
CA THR A 323 24.98 1.77 -17.10
C THR A 323 25.09 2.74 -18.25
N GLN A 324 24.09 3.59 -18.48
CA GLN A 324 24.11 4.57 -19.57
C GLN A 324 25.05 5.74 -19.23
N PRO A 325 25.70 6.35 -20.23
CA PRO A 325 26.70 7.40 -20.01
C PRO A 325 26.12 8.68 -19.41
N ASN A 326 24.81 8.92 -19.54
CA ASN A 326 24.15 10.08 -18.95
C ASN A 326 23.66 9.83 -17.52
N VAL A 327 24.02 8.70 -16.87
CA VAL A 327 23.58 8.37 -15.51
C VAL A 327 24.75 8.33 -14.55
N GLU A 328 24.58 8.98 -13.42
CA GLU A 328 25.50 8.93 -12.27
C GLU A 328 24.79 8.38 -11.05
N VAL A 329 25.36 7.33 -10.42
CA VAL A 329 24.89 6.84 -9.10
C VAL A 329 25.73 7.49 -8.01
N VAL A 330 25.08 8.32 -7.21
CA VAL A 330 25.67 9.06 -6.07
C VAL A 330 25.36 8.32 -4.77
N THR A 331 26.39 7.91 -4.05
CA THR A 331 26.25 7.21 -2.76
C THR A 331 26.67 8.06 -1.57
N ALA A 332 27.28 9.23 -1.81
CA ALA A 332 27.56 10.20 -0.75
C ALA A 332 26.22 10.71 -0.16
N PRO A 333 26.11 10.84 1.16
CA PRO A 333 24.91 11.39 1.79
C PRO A 333 24.65 12.82 1.33
N ILE A 334 23.37 13.18 1.17
CA ILE A 334 22.96 14.55 0.88
C ILE A 334 23.07 15.33 2.19
N ARG A 335 23.87 16.40 2.20
CA ARG A 335 24.02 17.31 3.32
C ARG A 335 22.87 18.32 3.38
N GLU A 336 22.58 18.94 2.23
CA GLU A 336 21.51 19.94 2.10
C GLU A 336 21.08 20.11 0.65
N ILE A 337 19.91 20.69 0.43
CA ILE A 337 19.40 21.13 -0.86
C ILE A 337 19.54 22.66 -0.94
N VAL A 338 20.06 23.15 -2.07
CA VAL A 338 20.26 24.57 -2.35
C VAL A 338 19.41 25.00 -3.55
N ALA A 339 19.40 26.29 -3.88
CA ALA A 339 18.53 26.84 -4.90
C ALA A 339 18.67 26.16 -6.29
N ASP A 340 19.86 25.72 -6.66
CA ASP A 340 20.17 25.14 -7.98
C ASP A 340 20.63 23.67 -7.92
N GLY A 341 20.40 22.95 -6.77
CA GLY A 341 20.80 21.55 -6.70
C GLY A 341 20.97 20.98 -5.29
N LEU A 342 21.80 19.93 -5.19
CA LEU A 342 22.08 19.20 -3.96
C LEU A 342 23.57 19.28 -3.60
N LEU A 343 23.88 19.50 -2.34
CA LEU A 343 25.22 19.42 -1.77
C LEU A 343 25.35 18.10 -1.02
N THR A 344 26.39 17.32 -1.33
CA THR A 344 26.71 16.08 -0.64
C THR A 344 27.80 16.28 0.43
N GLU A 345 27.90 15.34 1.39
CA GLU A 345 28.87 15.42 2.49
C GLU A 345 30.33 15.41 2.02
N ASP A 346 30.61 14.85 0.84
CA ASP A 346 31.92 14.90 0.19
C ASP A 346 32.27 16.27 -0.45
N GLY A 347 31.39 17.27 -0.25
CA GLY A 347 31.59 18.64 -0.72
C GLY A 347 31.19 18.86 -2.20
N ARG A 348 30.68 17.87 -2.89
CA ARG A 348 30.25 18.04 -4.30
C ARG A 348 28.93 18.77 -4.40
N HIS A 349 28.85 19.70 -5.35
CA HIS A 349 27.61 20.37 -5.75
C HIS A 349 27.05 19.71 -7.01
N HIS A 350 25.85 19.14 -6.88
CA HIS A 350 25.10 18.47 -7.95
C HIS A 350 24.02 19.40 -8.46
N ARG A 351 24.33 20.18 -9.50
CA ARG A 351 23.35 21.05 -10.14
C ARG A 351 22.31 20.26 -10.88
N VAL A 352 21.03 20.57 -10.67
CA VAL A 352 19.90 19.89 -11.28
C VAL A 352 18.72 20.84 -11.51
N ASP A 353 17.92 20.57 -12.53
CA ASP A 353 16.73 21.33 -12.89
C ASP A 353 15.48 20.78 -12.18
N ALA A 354 15.49 19.50 -11.80
CA ALA A 354 14.40 18.87 -11.08
C ALA A 354 14.90 17.79 -10.09
N ILE A 355 14.14 17.63 -9.01
CA ILE A 355 14.30 16.58 -8.00
C ILE A 355 13.05 15.72 -7.96
N VAL A 356 13.19 14.42 -8.18
CA VAL A 356 12.10 13.43 -8.05
C VAL A 356 12.32 12.59 -6.81
N CYS A 357 11.40 12.69 -5.84
CA CYS A 357 11.43 11.89 -4.62
C CYS A 357 10.85 10.50 -4.86
N GLY A 358 11.71 9.47 -4.94
CA GLY A 358 11.35 8.06 -4.92
C GLY A 358 11.49 7.47 -3.51
N THR A 359 11.10 8.21 -2.49
CA THR A 359 11.41 7.99 -1.07
C THR A 359 10.36 7.14 -0.34
N GLY A 360 9.31 6.72 -1.05
CA GLY A 360 8.28 5.82 -0.53
C GLY A 360 7.21 6.51 0.28
N PHE A 361 6.66 5.81 1.29
CA PHE A 361 5.48 6.23 2.03
C PHE A 361 5.71 6.11 3.54
N GLU A 362 5.00 6.92 4.31
CA GLU A 362 4.94 6.76 5.76
C GLU A 362 4.09 5.52 6.08
N LEU A 363 4.67 4.52 6.73
CA LEU A 363 3.99 3.26 6.99
C LEU A 363 4.01 2.85 8.47
N ALA A 364 5.20 2.57 8.99
CA ALA A 364 5.36 1.93 10.29
C ALA A 364 5.06 2.87 11.47
N ASP A 365 5.24 4.17 11.29
CA ASP A 365 5.05 5.21 12.32
C ASP A 365 4.03 6.27 11.85
N ALA A 366 3.13 5.92 10.93
CA ALA A 366 2.23 6.89 10.28
C ALA A 366 1.10 7.42 11.17
N GLY A 367 0.91 6.88 12.38
CA GLY A 367 -0.26 7.17 13.21
C GLY A 367 -1.56 6.65 12.59
N ALA A 368 -2.70 7.12 13.09
CA ALA A 368 -4.00 6.81 12.52
C ALA A 368 -4.12 7.37 11.09
N PRO A 369 -4.92 6.74 10.22
CA PRO A 369 -5.09 7.18 8.83
C PRO A 369 -5.70 8.60 8.72
N PHE A 370 -6.47 8.98 9.69
CA PHE A 370 -7.05 10.31 9.96
C PHE A 370 -7.40 10.36 11.46
N PRO A 371 -7.69 11.53 12.07
CA PRO A 371 -8.09 11.63 13.47
C PRO A 371 -9.30 10.74 13.78
N VAL A 372 -9.13 9.77 14.70
CA VAL A 372 -10.19 8.84 15.13
C VAL A 372 -10.30 8.88 16.64
N VAL A 373 -11.47 9.29 17.14
CA VAL A 373 -11.80 9.34 18.56
C VAL A 373 -12.86 8.27 18.85
N GLY A 374 -12.49 7.27 19.61
CA GLY A 374 -13.33 6.13 19.98
C GLY A 374 -14.20 6.39 21.22
N ALA A 375 -14.69 5.30 21.82
CA ALA A 375 -15.48 5.34 23.03
C ALA A 375 -14.71 6.00 24.19
N HIS A 376 -15.43 6.71 25.04
CA HIS A 376 -14.86 7.44 26.18
C HIS A 376 -13.73 8.41 25.83
N GLY A 377 -13.73 8.92 24.59
CA GLY A 377 -12.73 9.87 24.13
C GLY A 377 -11.35 9.26 23.80
N ALA A 378 -11.26 7.95 23.63
CA ALA A 378 -10.01 7.27 23.27
C ALA A 378 -9.46 7.80 21.94
N ASP A 379 -8.26 8.35 21.93
CA ASP A 379 -7.59 8.89 20.73
C ASP A 379 -6.68 7.82 20.13
N LEU A 380 -6.99 7.38 18.90
CA LEU A 380 -6.23 6.34 18.21
C LEU A 380 -4.83 6.78 17.83
N ASP A 381 -4.67 8.04 17.43
CA ASP A 381 -3.36 8.57 17.03
C ASP A 381 -2.42 8.67 18.25
N ALA A 382 -2.92 9.21 19.35
CA ALA A 382 -2.18 9.28 20.61
C ALA A 382 -1.78 7.88 21.11
N ARG A 383 -2.70 6.90 21.05
CA ARG A 383 -2.43 5.51 21.44
C ARG A 383 -1.33 4.89 20.56
N TRP A 384 -1.42 5.04 19.23
CA TRP A 384 -0.44 4.48 18.32
C TRP A 384 0.92 5.19 18.37
N LEU A 385 0.94 6.48 18.65
CA LEU A 385 2.18 7.21 18.90
C LEU A 385 2.86 6.77 20.20
N SER A 386 2.12 6.35 21.22
CA SER A 386 2.66 5.86 22.50
C SER A 386 3.04 4.38 22.49
N GLU A 387 2.24 3.50 21.86
CA GLU A 387 2.39 2.05 21.92
C GLU A 387 2.88 1.41 20.61
N GLY A 388 2.81 2.15 19.51
CA GLY A 388 2.95 1.67 18.14
C GLY A 388 1.62 1.17 17.57
N PRO A 389 1.49 1.13 16.21
CA PRO A 389 0.28 0.67 15.55
C PRO A 389 -0.02 -0.80 15.88
N GLN A 390 -1.18 -1.06 16.47
CA GLN A 390 -1.67 -2.39 16.86
C GLN A 390 -3.16 -2.53 16.51
N ALA A 391 -3.59 -3.73 16.16
CA ALA A 391 -4.98 -4.07 15.94
C ALA A 391 -5.19 -5.59 15.98
N TYR A 392 -6.33 -6.06 16.46
CA TYR A 392 -6.70 -7.46 16.39
C TYR A 392 -6.97 -7.85 14.92
N LEU A 393 -6.19 -8.82 14.42
CA LEU A 393 -6.20 -9.27 13.01
C LEU A 393 -6.00 -8.12 12.01
N GLY A 394 -5.34 -7.04 12.42
CA GLY A 394 -5.17 -5.83 11.60
C GLY A 394 -6.48 -5.15 11.21
N THR A 395 -7.56 -5.38 11.96
CA THR A 395 -8.91 -4.97 11.60
C THR A 395 -9.64 -4.26 12.73
N SER A 396 -9.71 -4.84 13.93
CA SER A 396 -10.49 -4.30 15.05
C SER A 396 -9.57 -3.80 16.17
N ILE A 397 -10.00 -2.75 16.87
CA ILE A 397 -9.23 -2.10 17.93
C ILE A 397 -10.13 -1.93 19.15
N SER A 398 -9.65 -2.27 20.34
CA SER A 398 -10.39 -2.06 21.59
C SER A 398 -10.55 -0.56 21.88
N GLY A 399 -11.71 -0.16 22.40
CA GLY A 399 -12.09 1.24 22.55
C GLY A 399 -12.67 1.90 21.28
N PHE A 400 -12.78 1.15 20.16
CA PHE A 400 -13.32 1.66 18.90
C PHE A 400 -14.43 0.75 18.37
N PRO A 401 -15.63 0.83 18.96
CA PRO A 401 -16.76 -0.03 18.59
C PRO A 401 -17.16 0.17 17.12
N ASN A 402 -17.48 -0.90 16.39
CA ASN A 402 -17.90 -0.87 14.99
C ASN A 402 -16.92 -0.14 14.02
N PHE A 403 -15.68 0.11 14.46
CA PHE A 403 -14.62 0.64 13.61
C PHE A 403 -13.75 -0.51 13.09
N PHE A 404 -13.63 -0.62 11.78
CA PHE A 404 -12.85 -1.67 11.15
C PHE A 404 -11.80 -1.08 10.21
N MET A 405 -10.59 -1.61 10.26
CA MET A 405 -9.54 -1.27 9.30
C MET A 405 -9.39 -2.36 8.25
N MET A 406 -9.11 -1.97 7.04
CA MET A 406 -8.65 -2.86 5.98
C MET A 406 -7.17 -2.59 5.69
N ILE A 407 -6.38 -3.65 5.68
CA ILE A 407 -4.92 -3.54 5.57
C ILE A 407 -4.33 -2.66 6.69
N GLY A 408 -4.79 -2.90 7.90
CA GLY A 408 -4.23 -2.28 9.10
C GLY A 408 -2.90 -2.91 9.54
N PRO A 409 -2.45 -2.65 10.77
CA PRO A 409 -1.17 -3.13 11.28
C PRO A 409 -0.96 -4.63 11.07
N ASN A 410 0.28 -5.01 10.74
CA ASN A 410 0.73 -6.39 10.56
C ASN A 410 -0.04 -7.23 9.52
N THR A 411 -0.49 -6.62 8.44
CA THR A 411 -1.23 -7.32 7.37
C THR A 411 -0.55 -7.28 6.01
N GLY A 412 0.58 -6.56 5.89
CA GLY A 412 1.39 -6.53 4.68
C GLY A 412 2.03 -7.88 4.36
N LEU A 413 2.34 -8.13 3.09
CA LEU A 413 3.02 -9.34 2.64
C LEU A 413 4.32 -9.02 1.91
N GLY A 414 5.37 -9.79 2.22
CA GLY A 414 6.63 -9.74 1.48
C GLY A 414 6.68 -10.65 0.24
N HIS A 415 5.79 -11.62 0.11
CA HIS A 415 5.91 -12.73 -0.84
C HIS A 415 4.68 -13.01 -1.70
N ASN A 416 3.49 -12.49 -1.35
CA ASN A 416 2.24 -12.81 -2.04
C ASN A 416 1.39 -11.55 -2.31
N SER A 417 0.17 -11.72 -2.82
CA SER A 417 -0.73 -10.64 -3.25
C SER A 417 -1.46 -9.99 -2.07
N MET A 418 -1.41 -8.65 -2.01
CA MET A 418 -2.22 -7.88 -1.07
C MET A 418 -3.72 -8.00 -1.31
N VAL A 419 -4.15 -8.29 -2.55
CA VAL A 419 -5.58 -8.52 -2.83
C VAL A 419 -6.11 -9.74 -2.09
N TYR A 420 -5.28 -10.76 -1.87
CA TYR A 420 -5.64 -11.92 -1.04
C TYR A 420 -5.89 -11.54 0.43
N MET A 421 -5.08 -10.63 0.97
CA MET A 421 -5.27 -10.09 2.33
C MET A 421 -6.52 -9.22 2.40
N ILE A 422 -6.74 -8.37 1.40
CA ILE A 422 -7.97 -7.57 1.26
C ILE A 422 -9.21 -8.47 1.28
N GLU A 423 -9.24 -9.53 0.49
CA GLU A 423 -10.36 -10.48 0.48
C GLU A 423 -10.54 -11.20 1.82
N SER A 424 -9.46 -11.41 2.56
CA SER A 424 -9.52 -11.99 3.91
C SER A 424 -10.18 -11.03 4.90
N HIS A 425 -9.83 -9.74 4.86
CA HIS A 425 -10.51 -8.70 5.63
C HIS A 425 -11.99 -8.53 5.23
N ILE A 426 -12.28 -8.55 3.93
CA ILE A 426 -13.67 -8.49 3.43
C ILE A 426 -14.51 -9.63 4.04
N ALA A 427 -13.98 -10.85 4.05
CA ALA A 427 -14.67 -11.99 4.64
C ALA A 427 -14.86 -11.85 6.15
N TYR A 428 -13.86 -11.32 6.84
CA TYR A 428 -13.88 -11.12 8.28
C TYR A 428 -14.87 -10.03 8.70
N ILE A 429 -14.78 -8.83 8.14
CA ILE A 429 -15.70 -7.72 8.41
C ILE A 429 -17.14 -8.12 8.08
N ALA A 430 -17.35 -8.78 6.94
CA ALA A 430 -18.67 -9.33 6.59
C ALA A 430 -19.20 -10.33 7.62
N SER A 431 -18.32 -11.11 8.26
CA SER A 431 -18.68 -12.02 9.35
C SER A 431 -19.01 -11.27 10.64
N CYS A 432 -18.25 -10.21 10.95
CA CYS A 432 -18.51 -9.31 12.10
C CYS A 432 -19.91 -8.69 11.99
N LEU A 433 -20.21 -8.05 10.86
CA LEU A 433 -21.50 -7.38 10.65
C LEU A 433 -22.69 -8.36 10.69
N ARG A 434 -22.54 -9.56 10.10
CA ARG A 434 -23.57 -10.60 10.21
C ARG A 434 -23.78 -11.04 11.67
N THR A 435 -22.74 -11.11 12.46
CA THR A 435 -22.84 -11.50 13.88
C THR A 435 -23.46 -10.40 14.73
N LEU A 436 -23.11 -9.14 14.46
CA LEU A 436 -23.73 -7.96 15.06
C LEU A 436 -25.25 -7.99 14.84
N CYS A 437 -25.69 -8.12 13.59
CA CYS A 437 -27.13 -8.18 13.25
C CYS A 437 -27.85 -9.40 13.85
N ARG A 438 -27.22 -10.58 13.86
CA ARG A 438 -27.83 -11.78 14.47
C ARG A 438 -28.03 -11.66 15.98
N ARG A 439 -27.15 -10.94 16.64
CA ARG A 439 -27.24 -10.66 18.07
C ARG A 439 -28.15 -9.49 18.39
N GLN A 440 -28.64 -8.79 17.38
CA GLN A 440 -29.45 -7.58 17.51
C GLN A 440 -28.76 -6.48 18.33
N ALA A 441 -27.41 -6.55 18.43
CA ALA A 441 -26.63 -5.57 19.16
C ALA A 441 -26.36 -4.34 18.30
N ARG A 442 -26.28 -3.17 18.94
CA ARG A 442 -25.91 -1.90 18.27
C ARG A 442 -24.42 -1.80 17.99
N THR A 443 -23.61 -2.29 18.93
CA THR A 443 -22.16 -2.21 18.77
C THR A 443 -21.48 -3.54 19.07
N MET A 444 -20.34 -3.74 18.43
CA MET A 444 -19.39 -4.79 18.75
C MET A 444 -17.98 -4.19 18.84
N GLU A 445 -17.24 -4.63 19.82
CA GLU A 445 -15.88 -4.16 20.10
C GLU A 445 -15.00 -5.35 20.48
N VAL A 446 -13.79 -5.42 19.94
CA VAL A 446 -12.83 -6.46 20.36
C VAL A 446 -12.42 -6.24 21.81
N ARG A 447 -12.32 -7.31 22.57
CA ARG A 447 -11.85 -7.25 23.96
C ARG A 447 -10.38 -6.86 24.01
N GLU A 448 -10.03 -6.00 24.95
CA GLU A 448 -8.66 -5.51 25.14
C GLU A 448 -7.66 -6.64 25.41
N ASP A 449 -8.03 -7.59 26.28
CA ASP A 449 -7.20 -8.76 26.61
C ASP A 449 -6.93 -9.64 25.37
N VAL A 450 -7.92 -9.76 24.47
CA VAL A 450 -7.81 -10.54 23.23
C VAL A 450 -6.88 -9.81 22.23
N GLU A 451 -7.07 -8.50 22.07
CA GLU A 451 -6.20 -7.68 21.21
C GLU A 451 -4.75 -7.71 21.71
N PHE A 452 -4.55 -7.50 23.00
CA PHE A 452 -3.23 -7.53 23.63
C PHE A 452 -2.54 -8.89 23.43
N ALA A 453 -3.20 -9.98 23.81
CA ALA A 453 -2.64 -11.33 23.65
C ALA A 453 -2.36 -11.72 22.19
N PHE A 454 -3.15 -11.20 21.24
CA PHE A 454 -2.89 -11.39 19.81
C PHE A 454 -1.61 -10.68 19.38
N ASN A 455 -1.44 -9.41 19.75
CA ASN A 455 -0.28 -8.62 19.34
C ASN A 455 1.02 -9.11 20.01
N GLU A 456 0.98 -9.61 21.25
CA GLU A 456 2.10 -10.28 21.91
C GLU A 456 2.57 -11.49 21.08
N ARG A 457 1.67 -12.43 20.79
CA ARG A 457 1.98 -13.61 19.96
C ARG A 457 2.50 -13.23 18.57
N LEU A 458 2.01 -12.12 18.04
CA LEU A 458 2.45 -11.63 16.73
C LEU A 458 3.90 -11.12 16.78
N ARG A 459 4.26 -10.40 17.85
CA ARG A 459 5.65 -9.97 18.08
C ARG A 459 6.61 -11.14 18.19
N ASP A 460 6.24 -12.16 18.94
CA ASP A 460 7.04 -13.38 19.10
C ASP A 460 7.22 -14.11 17.76
N ALA A 461 6.18 -14.14 16.92
CA ALA A 461 6.21 -14.81 15.62
C ALA A 461 7.17 -14.17 14.60
N PHE A 462 7.65 -12.93 14.83
CA PHE A 462 8.68 -12.33 14.01
C PHE A 462 10.08 -12.88 14.28
N GLY A 463 10.28 -13.52 15.43
CA GLY A 463 11.56 -14.17 15.78
C GLY A 463 11.98 -15.17 14.71
N GLY A 464 13.22 -15.02 14.20
CA GLY A 464 13.76 -15.92 13.18
C GLY A 464 13.29 -15.66 11.73
N THR A 465 12.43 -14.68 11.49
CA THR A 465 12.05 -14.29 10.13
C THR A 465 13.13 -13.47 9.43
N VAL A 466 13.10 -13.43 8.10
CA VAL A 466 14.05 -12.64 7.30
C VAL A 466 13.97 -11.13 7.61
N TRP A 467 12.83 -10.63 8.01
CA TRP A 467 12.61 -9.20 8.28
C TRP A 467 13.31 -8.70 9.55
N MET A 468 13.68 -9.62 10.46
CA MET A 468 14.43 -9.33 11.68
C MET A 468 15.93 -9.61 11.53
N SER A 469 16.45 -9.79 10.30
CA SER A 469 17.85 -10.11 10.04
C SER A 469 18.82 -8.90 10.13
N GLY A 470 18.38 -7.76 10.67
CA GLY A 470 19.24 -6.63 11.02
C GLY A 470 19.26 -5.47 9.99
N CYS A 471 18.52 -5.52 8.90
CA CYS A 471 18.46 -4.38 7.98
C CYS A 471 17.52 -3.27 8.49
N ARG A 472 17.83 -2.01 8.21
CA ARG A 472 16.92 -0.90 8.38
C ARG A 472 15.91 -0.90 7.24
N SER A 473 14.65 -1.19 7.53
CA SER A 473 13.56 -1.29 6.57
C SER A 473 12.38 -0.41 6.97
N TRP A 474 11.63 0.10 6.02
CA TRP A 474 10.37 0.82 6.23
C TRP A 474 9.25 -0.05 6.86
N TYR A 475 9.50 -1.35 7.00
CA TYR A 475 8.64 -2.27 7.74
C TYR A 475 8.80 -2.16 9.26
N LEU A 476 9.95 -1.63 9.71
CA LEU A 476 10.28 -1.50 11.12
C LEU A 476 9.94 -0.11 11.62
N SER A 477 9.25 -0.04 12.74
CA SER A 477 9.03 1.21 13.45
C SER A 477 10.35 1.74 14.04
N LYS A 478 10.43 3.01 14.36
CA LYS A 478 11.56 3.62 15.08
C LYS A 478 11.83 2.94 16.43
N ARG A 479 10.84 2.26 16.99
CA ARG A 479 10.92 1.48 18.24
C ARG A 479 11.43 0.05 18.05
N GLY A 480 11.75 -0.37 16.81
CA GLY A 480 12.39 -1.66 16.50
C GLY A 480 11.43 -2.83 16.21
N GLY A 481 10.11 -2.66 16.33
CA GLY A 481 9.12 -3.69 16.00
C GLY A 481 8.69 -3.64 14.53
N ASN A 482 8.30 -4.77 13.97
CA ASN A 482 7.67 -4.84 12.64
C ASN A 482 6.15 -4.69 12.79
N THR A 483 5.63 -3.53 12.43
CA THR A 483 4.20 -3.19 12.52
C THR A 483 3.49 -3.29 11.16
N ALA A 484 4.23 -3.59 10.08
CA ALA A 484 3.71 -3.55 8.73
C ALA A 484 3.33 -4.92 8.17
N LEU A 485 4.14 -5.95 8.44
CA LEU A 485 4.02 -7.24 7.77
C LEU A 485 3.32 -8.30 8.64
N TRP A 486 2.70 -9.27 7.97
CA TRP A 486 2.24 -10.51 8.57
C TRP A 486 3.41 -11.51 8.67
N PRO A 487 3.73 -12.06 9.87
CA PRO A 487 4.89 -12.94 10.06
C PRO A 487 4.64 -14.40 9.66
N GLY A 488 3.59 -14.68 8.90
CA GLY A 488 3.20 -16.02 8.53
C GLY A 488 2.80 -16.16 7.06
N PHE A 489 2.30 -17.34 6.72
CA PHE A 489 1.72 -17.60 5.40
C PHE A 489 0.37 -16.87 5.23
N SER A 490 0.04 -16.48 4.01
CA SER A 490 -1.21 -15.77 3.76
C SER A 490 -2.44 -16.66 3.98
N PHE A 491 -2.34 -17.98 3.76
CA PHE A 491 -3.45 -18.92 4.06
C PHE A 491 -3.70 -19.05 5.57
N THR A 492 -2.68 -18.88 6.43
CA THR A 492 -2.89 -18.88 7.89
C THR A 492 -3.68 -17.67 8.32
N PHE A 493 -3.37 -16.49 7.76
CA PHE A 493 -4.16 -15.28 7.97
C PHE A 493 -5.62 -15.47 7.52
N ARG A 494 -5.83 -16.01 6.31
CA ARG A 494 -7.19 -16.30 5.81
C ARG A 494 -7.94 -17.29 6.69
N ARG A 495 -7.28 -18.27 7.29
CA ARG A 495 -7.91 -19.20 8.25
C ARG A 495 -8.39 -18.47 9.49
N LEU A 496 -7.59 -17.56 10.04
CA LEU A 496 -7.94 -16.77 11.22
C LEU A 496 -9.10 -15.80 10.94
N THR A 497 -9.11 -15.20 9.74
CA THR A 497 -10.11 -14.21 9.31
C THR A 497 -11.34 -14.80 8.63
N ARG A 498 -11.45 -16.12 8.54
CA ARG A 498 -12.58 -16.79 7.86
C ARG A 498 -13.93 -16.51 8.53
N ARG A 499 -13.94 -16.44 9.87
CA ARG A 499 -15.13 -16.19 10.69
C ARG A 499 -14.73 -15.45 11.96
N VAL A 500 -15.58 -14.52 12.38
CA VAL A 500 -15.45 -13.88 13.69
C VAL A 500 -15.70 -14.92 14.79
N ARG A 501 -14.93 -14.84 15.86
CA ARG A 501 -15.20 -15.55 17.11
C ARG A 501 -15.95 -14.59 18.01
N ALA A 502 -17.21 -14.89 18.32
CA ALA A 502 -18.05 -13.97 19.06
C ALA A 502 -17.51 -13.70 20.49
N ASP A 503 -16.82 -14.68 21.07
CA ASP A 503 -16.25 -14.58 22.42
C ASP A 503 -15.03 -13.63 22.50
N ASP A 504 -14.44 -13.29 21.35
CA ASP A 504 -13.37 -12.30 21.27
C ASP A 504 -13.91 -10.85 21.35
N TYR A 505 -15.23 -10.68 21.34
CA TYR A 505 -15.91 -9.38 21.26
C TYR A 505 -16.88 -9.15 22.39
N ARG A 506 -17.02 -7.89 22.80
CA ARG A 506 -18.15 -7.39 23.59
C ARG A 506 -19.22 -6.89 22.63
N PHE A 507 -20.49 -7.18 22.96
CA PHE A 507 -21.66 -6.72 22.22
C PHE A 507 -22.52 -5.90 23.18
N VAL A 508 -23.02 -4.75 22.71
CA VAL A 508 -23.86 -3.85 23.49
C VAL A 508 -25.12 -3.53 22.67
N ASP A 509 -26.28 -3.61 23.30
CA ASP A 509 -27.60 -3.36 22.70
C ASP A 509 -27.93 -1.86 22.66
#